data_c3c6b97e48d3131b76592ea950425754
#
_entry.id   c3c6b97e48d3131b76592ea950425754
#
_cell.length_a   1.000
_cell.length_b   1.000
_cell.length_c   1.000
_cell.angle_alpha   90.00
_cell.angle_beta   90.00
_cell.angle_gamma   90.00
#
_symmetry.space_group_name_H-M   'P 1'
#
loop_
_entity.id
_entity.type
_entity.pdbx_description
1 polymer ?
#
loop_
_entity_poly.entity_id
_entity_poly.type
_entity_poly.pdbx_seq_one_letter_code
_entity_poly.pdbx_strand_id
1 'polypeptide(L)'
;VIDESKELEKAIYFAAKRAIHTHGKLSLLYLVDPAVNAQWSRIENLIEQEATSEAKKLCRVWAQKIKSRFDIETEVIIKMGDRCEELLKLVEEDKSIRFLVLASSANNEEPGPLIKALTGKKIKDLSIPMVIIPGALSEKEIDLIA
;
A
#
# COMPACT_ATOMS: atom_id res chain seq x y z
N VAL A 1 -1.64 0.29 0.30
CA VAL A 1 -0.28 -0.02 -0.19
C VAL A 1 0.67 -0.10 0.99
N ILE A 2 1.48 -1.14 1.01
CA ILE A 2 2.49 -1.38 2.05
C ILE A 2 3.82 -0.78 1.58
N ASP A 3 4.46 -0.04 2.45
CA ASP A 3 5.79 0.52 2.28
C ASP A 3 6.59 0.43 3.59
N GLU A 4 7.76 1.03 3.64
CA GLU A 4 8.61 1.05 4.83
C GLU A 4 8.48 2.35 5.64
N SER A 5 7.46 3.17 5.34
CA SER A 5 7.22 4.42 6.06
C SER A 5 6.72 4.19 7.49
N LYS A 6 7.04 5.10 8.39
CA LYS A 6 6.54 5.07 9.77
C LYS A 6 5.03 5.33 9.83
N GLU A 7 4.52 6.05 8.86
CA GLU A 7 3.13 6.44 8.75
C GLU A 7 2.21 5.32 8.24
N LEU A 8 2.79 4.25 7.70
CA LEU A 8 2.05 3.10 7.20
C LEU A 8 1.05 2.54 8.22
N GLU A 9 1.43 2.52 9.51
CA GLU A 9 0.57 2.03 10.58
C GLU A 9 -0.76 2.78 10.65
N LYS A 10 -0.77 4.08 10.38
CA LYS A 10 -2.00 4.90 10.37
C LYS A 10 -2.91 4.55 9.20
N ALA A 11 -2.33 4.35 8.02
CA ALA A 11 -3.08 3.92 6.85
C ALA A 11 -3.68 2.52 7.04
N ILE A 12 -2.93 1.60 7.63
CA ILE A 12 -3.41 0.25 7.95
C ILE A 12 -4.55 0.32 8.97
N TYR A 13 -4.40 1.12 10.03
CA TYR A 13 -5.43 1.30 11.05
C TYR A 13 -6.74 1.79 10.42
N PHE A 14 -6.67 2.85 9.61
CA PHE A 14 -7.84 3.35 8.87
C PHE A 14 -8.47 2.27 7.98
N ALA A 15 -7.65 1.60 7.18
CA ALA A 15 -8.13 0.60 6.22
C ALA A 15 -8.80 -0.60 6.92
N ALA A 16 -8.23 -1.07 8.04
CA ALA A 16 -8.80 -2.15 8.84
C ALA A 16 -10.15 -1.74 9.47
N LYS A 17 -10.22 -0.57 10.10
CA LYS A 17 -11.47 -0.03 10.65
C LYS A 17 -12.54 0.12 9.57
N ARG A 18 -12.16 0.66 8.42
CA ARG A 18 -13.07 0.83 7.29
C ARG A 18 -13.58 -0.51 6.77
N ALA A 19 -12.70 -1.51 6.64
CA ALA A 19 -13.09 -2.86 6.22
C ALA A 19 -14.11 -3.48 7.19
N ILE A 20 -13.92 -3.33 8.50
CA ILE A 20 -14.88 -3.80 9.52
C ILE A 20 -16.22 -3.08 9.35
N HIS A 21 -16.24 -1.76 9.30
CA HIS A 21 -17.47 -0.97 9.24
C HIS A 21 -18.28 -1.21 7.96
N THR A 22 -17.61 -1.54 6.86
CA THR A 22 -18.27 -1.79 5.58
C THR A 22 -18.46 -3.27 5.27
N HIS A 23 -18.08 -4.17 6.18
CA HIS A 23 -18.03 -5.62 5.95
C HIS A 23 -17.25 -5.98 4.67
N GLY A 24 -16.21 -5.18 4.38
CA GLY A 24 -15.35 -5.33 3.23
C GLY A 24 -14.15 -6.22 3.49
N LYS A 25 -13.36 -6.46 2.44
CA LYS A 25 -12.07 -7.15 2.53
C LYS A 25 -10.93 -6.13 2.56
N LEU A 26 -9.84 -6.49 3.20
CA LEU A 26 -8.60 -5.72 3.21
C LEU A 26 -7.51 -6.49 2.47
N SER A 27 -6.94 -5.87 1.44
CA SER A 27 -5.79 -6.40 0.72
C SER A 27 -4.56 -5.56 1.01
N LEU A 28 -3.43 -6.21 1.25
CA LEU A 28 -2.12 -5.61 1.46
C LEU A 28 -1.34 -5.70 0.14
N LEU A 29 -1.12 -4.56 -0.51
CA LEU A 29 -0.37 -4.48 -1.76
C LEU A 29 1.04 -4.00 -1.51
N TYR A 30 2.03 -4.78 -1.94
CA TYR A 30 3.43 -4.37 -1.99
C TYR A 30 3.90 -4.29 -3.45
N LEU A 31 4.49 -3.16 -3.80
CA LEU A 31 4.97 -2.87 -5.16
C LEU A 31 6.50 -2.92 -5.17
N VAL A 32 7.06 -3.94 -5.79
CA VAL A 32 8.51 -4.12 -5.98
C VAL A 32 8.91 -3.45 -7.29
N ASP A 33 9.74 -2.43 -7.22
CA ASP A 33 10.30 -1.77 -8.41
C ASP A 33 11.76 -2.23 -8.63
N PRO A 34 12.01 -3.08 -9.62
CA PRO A 34 13.37 -3.58 -9.90
C PRO A 34 14.32 -2.47 -10.37
N ALA A 35 13.82 -1.37 -10.94
CA ALA A 35 14.65 -0.25 -11.38
C ALA A 35 15.30 0.50 -10.21
N VAL A 36 14.67 0.52 -9.04
CA VAL A 36 15.23 1.13 -7.83
C VAL A 36 16.36 0.29 -7.24
N ASN A 37 16.33 -1.02 -7.46
CA ASN A 37 17.30 -1.98 -6.93
C ASN A 37 18.41 -2.36 -7.96
N ALA A 38 18.31 -1.91 -9.22
CA ALA A 38 19.17 -2.34 -10.33
C ALA A 38 20.50 -1.59 -10.42
N GLN A 39 21.33 -1.65 -9.40
CA GLN A 39 22.74 -1.22 -9.55
C GLN A 39 23.69 -2.31 -10.11
N TRP A 40 23.20 -3.56 -10.33
CA TRP A 40 24.04 -4.71 -10.71
C TRP A 40 23.35 -5.64 -11.69
N SER A 41 23.51 -5.43 -12.96
CA SER A 41 22.81 -6.08 -14.09
C SER A 41 23.11 -7.58 -14.34
N ARG A 42 23.85 -8.26 -13.48
CA ARG A 42 24.16 -9.70 -13.62
C ARG A 42 23.50 -10.62 -12.61
N ILE A 43 22.73 -10.07 -11.67
CA ILE A 43 22.11 -10.81 -10.56
C ILE A 43 20.59 -10.51 -10.50
N GLU A 44 20.01 -10.03 -11.60
CA GLU A 44 18.62 -9.55 -11.64
C GLU A 44 17.63 -10.56 -11.06
N ASN A 45 17.69 -11.82 -11.49
CA ASN A 45 16.75 -12.86 -11.01
C ASN A 45 16.88 -13.17 -9.50
N LEU A 46 18.08 -13.15 -8.94
CA LEU A 46 18.32 -13.39 -7.51
C LEU A 46 17.84 -12.20 -6.67
N ILE A 47 18.11 -10.98 -7.13
CA ILE A 47 17.66 -9.75 -6.47
C ILE A 47 16.13 -9.66 -6.49
N GLU A 48 15.51 -9.99 -7.59
CA GLU A 48 14.04 -10.03 -7.71
C GLU A 48 13.41 -11.07 -6.78
N GLN A 49 13.99 -12.26 -6.69
CA GLN A 49 13.53 -13.31 -5.77
C GLN A 49 13.71 -12.91 -4.31
N GLU A 50 14.82 -12.30 -3.94
CA GLU A 50 15.07 -11.80 -2.59
C GLU A 50 14.12 -10.65 -2.24
N ALA A 51 13.95 -9.66 -3.13
CA ALA A 51 13.04 -8.55 -2.93
C ALA A 51 11.58 -9.02 -2.78
N THR A 52 11.15 -9.98 -3.58
CA THR A 52 9.82 -10.59 -3.47
C THR A 52 9.67 -11.38 -2.18
N SER A 53 10.68 -12.12 -1.78
CA SER A 53 10.69 -12.87 -0.51
C SER A 53 10.59 -11.92 0.70
N GLU A 54 11.32 -10.82 0.69
CA GLU A 54 11.30 -9.81 1.75
C GLU A 54 9.95 -9.08 1.80
N ALA A 55 9.40 -8.72 0.64
CA ALA A 55 8.07 -8.15 0.54
C ALA A 55 7.00 -9.07 1.12
N LYS A 56 7.07 -10.37 0.84
CA LYS A 56 6.17 -11.38 1.42
C LYS A 56 6.30 -11.46 2.93
N LYS A 57 7.52 -11.44 3.47
CA LYS A 57 7.76 -11.46 4.93
C LYS A 57 7.15 -10.22 5.59
N LEU A 58 7.39 -9.04 5.04
CA LEU A 58 6.85 -7.79 5.57
C LEU A 58 5.32 -7.80 5.56
N CYS A 59 4.70 -8.18 4.45
CA CYS A 59 3.25 -8.29 4.35
C CYS A 59 2.66 -9.30 5.34
N ARG A 60 3.32 -10.44 5.57
CA ARG A 60 2.89 -11.43 6.57
C ARG A 60 2.94 -10.87 7.99
N VAL A 61 3.98 -10.12 8.33
CA VAL A 61 4.07 -9.44 9.64
C VAL A 61 2.89 -8.50 9.84
N TRP A 62 2.57 -7.69 8.83
CA TRP A 62 1.40 -6.80 8.90
C TRP A 62 0.09 -7.56 8.93
N ALA A 63 -0.06 -8.62 8.14
CA ALA A 63 -1.26 -9.47 8.17
C ALA A 63 -1.50 -10.08 9.56
N GLN A 64 -0.46 -10.55 10.23
CA GLN A 64 -0.54 -11.07 11.59
C GLN A 64 -0.91 -9.98 12.61
N LYS A 65 -0.31 -8.79 12.51
CA LYS A 65 -0.68 -7.65 13.36
C LYS A 65 -2.15 -7.25 13.19
N ILE A 66 -2.61 -7.19 11.95
CA ILE A 66 -4.00 -6.87 11.61
C ILE A 66 -4.94 -7.94 12.17
N LYS A 67 -4.63 -9.22 11.94
CA LYS A 67 -5.42 -10.33 12.48
C LYS A 67 -5.51 -10.29 14.00
N SER A 68 -4.38 -10.09 14.67
CA SER A 68 -4.30 -10.02 16.12
C SER A 68 -5.09 -8.85 16.71
N ARG A 69 -5.09 -7.69 16.04
CA ARG A 69 -5.69 -6.46 16.56
C ARG A 69 -7.17 -6.29 16.18
N PHE A 70 -7.53 -6.71 14.99
CA PHE A 70 -8.83 -6.43 14.38
C PHE A 70 -9.67 -7.67 14.09
N ASP A 71 -9.09 -8.85 14.24
CA ASP A 71 -9.69 -10.15 13.91
C ASP A 71 -10.20 -10.26 12.46
N ILE A 72 -9.49 -9.62 11.53
CA ILE A 72 -9.78 -9.73 10.08
C ILE A 72 -8.64 -10.43 9.36
N GLU A 73 -9.00 -11.23 8.37
CA GLU A 73 -8.03 -11.82 7.43
C GLU A 73 -7.71 -10.82 6.32
N THR A 74 -6.47 -10.85 5.86
CA THR A 74 -6.00 -9.99 4.78
C THR A 74 -5.46 -10.81 3.62
N GLU A 75 -5.74 -10.36 2.42
CA GLU A 75 -5.09 -10.85 1.22
C GLU A 75 -3.76 -10.12 1.01
N VAL A 76 -2.74 -10.84 0.58
CA VAL A 76 -1.43 -10.26 0.24
C VAL A 76 -1.24 -10.30 -1.27
N ILE A 77 -1.01 -9.14 -1.87
CA ILE A 77 -0.76 -8.97 -3.30
C ILE A 77 0.63 -8.35 -3.47
N ILE A 78 1.47 -9.01 -4.25
CA ILE A 78 2.81 -8.49 -4.60
C ILE A 78 2.88 -8.34 -6.11
N LYS A 79 3.22 -7.14 -6.56
CA LYS A 79 3.42 -6.82 -7.97
C LYS A 79 4.85 -6.32 -8.17
N MET A 80 5.43 -6.63 -9.32
CA MET A 80 6.78 -6.24 -9.70
C MET A 80 6.73 -5.44 -10.99
N GLY A 81 7.40 -4.32 -11.01
CA GLY A 81 7.45 -3.40 -12.14
C GLY A 81 7.44 -1.94 -11.69
N ASP A 82 7.16 -1.02 -12.60
CA ASP A 82 6.92 0.37 -12.24
C ASP A 82 5.73 0.45 -11.27
N ARG A 83 5.95 1.06 -10.11
CA ARG A 83 4.97 1.05 -9.01
C ARG A 83 3.63 1.65 -9.41
N CYS A 84 3.65 2.76 -10.13
CA CYS A 84 2.42 3.42 -10.54
C CYS A 84 1.68 2.63 -11.62
N GLU A 85 2.40 2.10 -12.60
CA GLU A 85 1.80 1.32 -13.69
C GLU A 85 1.22 0.01 -13.20
N GLU A 86 1.94 -0.73 -12.34
CA GLU A 86 1.44 -1.98 -11.77
C GLU A 86 0.23 -1.78 -10.85
N LEU A 87 0.19 -0.67 -10.10
CA LEU A 87 -0.99 -0.31 -9.33
C LEU A 87 -2.21 -0.02 -10.22
N LEU A 88 -2.05 0.82 -11.23
CA LEU A 88 -3.12 1.17 -12.15
C LEU A 88 -3.66 -0.05 -12.88
N LYS A 89 -2.76 -0.92 -13.33
CA LYS A 89 -3.13 -2.21 -13.95
C LYS A 89 -3.93 -3.10 -13.00
N LEU A 90 -3.49 -3.24 -11.76
CA LEU A 90 -4.19 -4.04 -10.75
C LEU A 90 -5.62 -3.53 -10.51
N VAL A 91 -5.82 -2.23 -10.32
CA VAL A 91 -7.15 -1.67 -10.06
C VAL A 91 -8.06 -1.70 -11.30
N GLU A 92 -7.49 -1.77 -12.48
CA GLU A 92 -8.24 -1.96 -13.72
C GLU A 92 -8.67 -3.42 -13.92
N GLU A 93 -7.81 -4.37 -13.58
CA GLU A 93 -8.05 -5.81 -13.72
C GLU A 93 -8.97 -6.37 -12.62
N ASP A 94 -8.79 -5.90 -11.37
CA ASP A 94 -9.57 -6.37 -10.22
C ASP A 94 -10.63 -5.35 -9.79
N LYS A 95 -11.82 -5.48 -10.33
CA LYS A 95 -12.96 -4.61 -10.02
C LYS A 95 -13.55 -4.83 -8.61
N SER A 96 -13.06 -5.77 -7.84
CA SER A 96 -13.43 -5.92 -6.43
C SER A 96 -12.75 -4.88 -5.54
N ILE A 97 -11.65 -4.29 -5.97
CA ILE A 97 -10.96 -3.20 -5.30
C ILE A 97 -11.79 -1.92 -5.44
N ARG A 98 -12.24 -1.37 -4.31
CA ARG A 98 -13.17 -0.23 -4.29
C ARG A 98 -12.50 1.10 -4.02
N PHE A 99 -11.41 1.12 -3.29
CA PHE A 99 -10.61 2.31 -3.06
C PHE A 99 -9.19 1.94 -2.63
N LEU A 100 -8.30 2.89 -2.80
CA LEU A 100 -6.90 2.79 -2.47
C LEU A 100 -6.60 3.58 -1.21
N VAL A 101 -5.83 3.01 -0.28
CA VAL A 101 -5.38 3.71 0.93
C VAL A 101 -3.86 3.85 0.91
N LEU A 102 -3.39 5.07 1.09
CA LEU A 102 -1.98 5.43 1.17
C LEU A 102 -1.72 6.22 2.46
N ALA A 103 -0.50 6.12 2.98
CA ALA A 103 -0.02 7.00 4.05
C ALA A 103 0.74 8.19 3.46
N SER A 104 0.62 9.36 4.07
CA SER A 104 1.50 10.49 3.78
C SER A 104 2.36 10.83 4.98
N SER A 105 3.55 11.40 4.73
CA SER A 105 4.48 11.79 5.79
C SER A 105 3.83 12.76 6.81
N ALA A 106 4.18 12.60 8.07
CA ALA A 106 3.79 13.52 9.15
C ALA A 106 4.64 14.79 9.19
N ASN A 107 5.82 14.76 8.60
CA ASN A 107 6.74 15.88 8.51
C ASN A 107 6.48 16.68 7.23
N ASN A 108 6.98 17.92 7.16
CA ASN A 108 6.86 18.81 5.99
C ASN A 108 7.66 18.32 4.76
N GLU A 109 7.84 17.05 4.63
CA GLU A 109 8.45 16.43 3.46
C GLU A 109 7.47 16.32 2.32
N GLU A 110 8.01 16.28 1.11
CA GLU A 110 7.18 16.11 -0.06
C GLU A 110 6.43 14.76 -0.04
N PRO A 111 5.23 14.71 -0.62
CA PRO A 111 4.52 13.44 -0.79
C PRO A 111 5.39 12.39 -1.47
N GLY A 112 5.28 11.15 -1.05
CA GLY A 112 6.01 10.03 -1.65
C GLY A 112 5.80 9.92 -3.17
N PRO A 113 6.71 9.25 -3.88
CA PRO A 113 6.68 9.19 -5.35
C PRO A 113 5.36 8.67 -5.92
N LEU A 114 4.75 7.68 -5.27
CA LEU A 114 3.48 7.11 -5.71
C LEU A 114 2.32 8.12 -5.55
N ILE A 115 2.26 8.83 -4.43
CA ILE A 115 1.26 9.88 -4.22
C ILE A 115 1.42 11.00 -5.25
N LYS A 116 2.65 11.46 -5.49
CA LYS A 116 2.93 12.47 -6.52
C LYS A 116 2.47 12.03 -7.91
N ALA A 117 2.75 10.79 -8.29
CA ALA A 117 2.34 10.26 -9.59
C ALA A 117 0.80 10.20 -9.71
N LEU A 118 0.13 9.65 -8.70
CA LEU A 118 -1.32 9.43 -8.70
C LEU A 118 -2.13 10.71 -8.52
N THR A 119 -1.61 11.74 -7.84
CA THR A 119 -2.27 13.05 -7.73
C THR A 119 -1.90 14.01 -8.87
N GLY A 120 -0.87 13.67 -9.64
CA GLY A 120 -0.40 14.42 -10.79
C GLY A 120 -0.94 13.91 -12.13
N LYS A 121 -0.04 13.64 -13.06
CA LYS A 121 -0.40 13.25 -14.44
C LYS A 121 -1.22 11.97 -14.56
N LYS A 122 -1.06 11.05 -13.61
CA LYS A 122 -1.71 9.72 -13.62
C LYS A 122 -3.09 9.70 -12.96
N ILE A 123 -3.57 10.81 -12.40
CA ILE A 123 -4.88 10.85 -11.74
C ILE A 123 -6.03 10.48 -12.68
N LYS A 124 -5.93 10.85 -13.95
CA LYS A 124 -6.92 10.52 -14.98
C LYS A 124 -7.02 9.02 -15.28
N ASP A 125 -5.95 8.27 -14.98
CA ASP A 125 -5.84 6.84 -15.25
C ASP A 125 -6.31 5.99 -14.05
N LEU A 126 -6.53 6.62 -12.89
CA LEU A 126 -7.01 5.95 -11.68
C LEU A 126 -8.53 5.78 -11.73
N SER A 127 -8.98 4.53 -11.76
CA SER A 127 -10.42 4.18 -11.90
C SER A 127 -11.17 4.04 -10.58
N ILE A 128 -10.50 4.24 -9.44
CA ILE A 128 -11.08 4.11 -8.09
C ILE A 128 -10.71 5.31 -7.21
N PRO A 129 -11.50 5.62 -6.17
CA PRO A 129 -11.13 6.64 -5.19
C PRO A 129 -9.82 6.29 -4.46
N MET A 130 -9.04 7.31 -4.16
CA MET A 130 -7.83 7.23 -3.36
C MET A 130 -8.00 8.00 -2.05
N VAL A 131 -7.66 7.37 -0.94
CA VAL A 131 -7.66 7.94 0.40
C VAL A 131 -6.22 8.06 0.87
N ILE A 132 -5.80 9.28 1.18
CA ILE A 132 -4.47 9.57 1.72
C ILE A 132 -4.63 9.88 3.21
N ILE A 133 -4.03 9.07 4.06
CA ILE A 133 -4.07 9.23 5.50
C ILE A 133 -2.86 10.02 5.97
N PRO A 134 -3.06 11.23 6.52
CA PRO A 134 -1.98 12.00 7.10
C PRO A 134 -1.32 11.28 8.27
N GLY A 135 0.00 11.16 8.24
CA GLY A 135 0.75 10.44 9.27
C GLY A 135 0.67 11.06 10.66
N ALA A 136 0.28 12.34 10.74
CA ALA A 136 0.09 13.06 12.01
C ALA A 136 -1.22 12.71 12.74
N LEU A 137 -2.17 12.05 12.07
CA LEU A 137 -3.45 11.69 12.70
C LEU A 137 -3.25 10.69 13.83
N SER A 138 -3.93 10.96 14.94
CA SER A 138 -4.06 9.99 16.04
C SER A 138 -5.09 8.90 15.70
N GLU A 139 -5.03 7.78 16.38
CA GLU A 139 -6.04 6.71 16.22
C GLU A 139 -7.46 7.17 16.57
N LYS A 140 -7.61 8.05 17.58
CA LYS A 140 -8.90 8.62 17.95
C LYS A 140 -9.51 9.47 16.83
N GLU A 141 -8.69 10.25 16.14
CA GLU A 141 -9.14 11.02 14.98
C GLU A 141 -9.49 10.10 13.81
N ILE A 142 -8.72 9.03 13.60
CA ILE A 142 -9.04 8.02 12.57
C ILE A 142 -10.34 7.31 12.89
N ASP A 143 -10.62 6.97 14.15
CA ASP A 143 -11.88 6.32 14.54
C ASP A 143 -13.12 7.16 14.20
N LEU A 144 -13.00 8.49 14.17
CA LEU A 144 -14.09 9.38 13.80
C LEU A 144 -14.39 9.40 12.29
N ILE A 145 -13.43 9.05 11.47
CA ILE A 145 -13.53 9.16 9.99
C ILE A 145 -13.54 7.82 9.28
N ALA A 146 -13.14 6.76 9.92
CA ALA A 146 -13.14 5.41 9.35
C ALA A 146 -14.52 4.76 9.51
#